data_0edfb0b5122ca1ed33fd7a11f83d3ac3
#
_entry.id   0edfb0b5122ca1ed33fd7a11f83d3ac3
#
_cell.length_a   1.000
_cell.length_b   1.000
_cell.length_c   1.000
_cell.angle_alpha   90.00
_cell.angle_beta   90.00
_cell.angle_gamma   90.00
#
_symmetry.space_group_name_H-M   'P 1'
#
loop_
_entity.id
_entity.type
_entity.pdbx_description
1 polymer ?
#
loop_
_entity_poly.entity_id
_entity_poly.type
_entity_poly.pdbx_seq_one_letter_code
_entity_poly.pdbx_strand_id
1 'polypeptide(L)'
;ILCIVDDTIASKTKPSSKAIHPMEAANFHFSHLKRKQDYGHQAVGVLLSCNGITLNYTMIMYDKSVSKIDTVKQIAEEIPTAPTSSYLLCDSWYVCEKVVNAFICKGFHTVGALKTNRILYPYGTKMNVCEFAGKLIEAKCRELFHLVTVKGRKYYVYRYEGNLNGIENAVVL
;
A
#
# COMPACT_ATOMS: atom_id res chain seq x y z
N ILE A 1 -16.83 1.75 -5.68
CA ILE A 1 -16.15 0.42 -5.74
C ILE A 1 -14.87 0.52 -4.92
N LEU A 2 -14.54 -0.54 -4.19
CA LEU A 2 -13.26 -0.69 -3.51
C LEU A 2 -12.43 -1.72 -4.27
N CYS A 3 -11.22 -1.34 -4.65
CA CYS A 3 -10.19 -2.25 -5.14
C CYS A 3 -9.19 -2.46 -4.00
N ILE A 4 -9.00 -3.69 -3.57
CA ILE A 4 -8.15 -4.02 -2.42
C ILE A 4 -6.96 -4.81 -2.94
N VAL A 5 -5.75 -4.31 -2.69
CA VAL A 5 -4.49 -4.93 -3.09
C VAL A 5 -3.70 -5.33 -1.84
N ASP A 6 -3.35 -6.60 -1.76
CA ASP A 6 -2.50 -7.12 -0.69
C ASP A 6 -1.69 -8.32 -1.18
N ASP A 7 -0.66 -8.71 -0.42
CA ASP A 7 0.10 -9.91 -0.70
C ASP A 7 0.16 -10.85 0.51
N THR A 8 0.22 -12.12 0.22
CA THR A 8 0.23 -13.15 1.26
C THR A 8 1.26 -14.23 0.97
N ILE A 9 1.74 -14.88 2.03
CA ILE A 9 2.65 -16.03 1.95
C ILE A 9 1.92 -17.27 2.44
N ALA A 10 1.70 -18.23 1.54
CA ALA A 10 1.26 -19.57 1.90
C ALA A 10 2.48 -20.42 2.29
N SER A 11 2.77 -20.45 3.59
CA SER A 11 3.92 -21.16 4.15
C SER A 11 3.90 -22.64 3.81
N LYS A 12 5.04 -23.19 3.45
CA LYS A 12 5.26 -24.61 3.16
C LYS A 12 6.45 -25.14 3.97
N THR A 13 6.46 -26.43 4.18
CA THR A 13 7.64 -27.08 4.76
C THR A 13 8.78 -27.02 3.75
N LYS A 14 9.94 -26.51 4.18
CA LYS A 14 11.14 -26.50 3.35
C LYS A 14 11.49 -27.94 2.96
N PRO A 15 11.66 -28.25 1.66
CA PRO A 15 12.09 -29.58 1.26
C PRO A 15 13.49 -29.90 1.82
N SER A 16 13.75 -31.16 2.04
CA SER A 16 15.09 -31.63 2.42
C SER A 16 16.10 -31.27 1.33
N SER A 17 17.37 -31.09 1.70
CA SER A 17 18.45 -30.88 0.73
C SER A 17 18.61 -32.02 -0.28
N LYS A 18 18.01 -33.18 0.00
CA LYS A 18 17.98 -34.38 -0.86
C LYS A 18 16.75 -34.42 -1.79
N ALA A 19 15.86 -33.43 -1.73
CA ALA A 19 14.68 -33.39 -2.60
C ALA A 19 15.08 -33.21 -4.06
N ILE A 20 14.72 -34.17 -4.91
CA ILE A 20 15.04 -34.18 -6.34
C ILE A 20 14.16 -33.18 -7.09
N HIS A 21 12.92 -32.96 -6.60
CA HIS A 21 11.95 -32.02 -7.17
C HIS A 21 11.55 -31.00 -6.11
N PRO A 22 12.15 -29.80 -6.11
CA PRO A 22 11.66 -28.73 -5.25
C PRO A 22 10.24 -28.33 -5.66
N MET A 23 9.48 -27.79 -4.73
CA MET A 23 8.13 -27.32 -4.99
C MET A 23 8.18 -26.15 -5.99
N GLU A 24 7.45 -26.27 -7.10
CA GLU A 24 7.41 -25.26 -8.15
C GLU A 24 6.96 -23.90 -7.58
N ALA A 25 7.59 -22.82 -8.05
CA ALA A 25 7.32 -21.43 -7.65
C ALA A 25 7.40 -21.14 -6.12
N ALA A 26 7.80 -22.09 -5.29
CA ALA A 26 8.03 -21.86 -3.88
C ALA A 26 9.44 -21.29 -3.64
N ASN A 27 9.52 -20.23 -2.86
CA ASN A 27 10.75 -19.52 -2.56
C ASN A 27 10.81 -19.08 -1.10
N PHE A 28 11.97 -18.56 -0.67
CA PHE A 28 12.08 -17.85 0.59
C PHE A 28 11.60 -16.41 0.42
N HIS A 29 10.65 -16.01 1.25
CA HIS A 29 10.12 -14.65 1.30
C HIS A 29 10.21 -14.12 2.73
N PHE A 30 10.47 -12.83 2.90
CA PHE A 30 10.45 -12.25 4.24
C PHE A 30 9.00 -12.06 4.72
N SER A 31 8.62 -12.77 5.77
CA SER A 31 7.31 -12.62 6.40
C SER A 31 7.38 -11.55 7.49
N HIS A 32 6.68 -10.44 7.29
CA HIS A 32 6.57 -9.39 8.29
C HIS A 32 5.84 -9.86 9.55
N LEU A 33 4.86 -10.75 9.42
CA LEU A 33 4.14 -11.35 10.55
C LEU A 33 5.04 -12.22 11.41
N LYS A 34 5.87 -13.06 10.78
CA LYS A 34 6.80 -13.96 11.47
C LYS A 34 8.15 -13.31 11.78
N ARG A 35 8.44 -12.14 11.22
CA ARG A 35 9.72 -11.40 11.30
C ARG A 35 10.95 -12.25 10.91
N LYS A 36 10.77 -13.15 9.95
CA LYS A 36 11.82 -14.05 9.46
C LYS A 36 11.56 -14.48 8.02
N GLN A 37 12.57 -15.10 7.42
CA GLN A 37 12.41 -15.78 6.13
C GLN A 37 11.44 -16.97 6.30
N ASP A 38 10.46 -17.03 5.40
CA ASP A 38 9.45 -18.07 5.35
C ASP A 38 9.51 -18.73 3.96
N TYR A 39 9.48 -20.05 3.92
CA TYR A 39 9.48 -20.79 2.68
C TYR A 39 8.05 -21.06 2.25
N GLY A 40 7.72 -20.78 1.01
CA GLY A 40 6.39 -21.04 0.48
C GLY A 40 6.08 -20.27 -0.80
N HIS A 41 4.82 -20.24 -1.16
CA HIS A 41 4.31 -19.45 -2.25
C HIS A 41 3.93 -18.06 -1.75
N GLN A 42 4.35 -17.04 -2.45
CA GLN A 42 3.84 -15.69 -2.25
C GLN A 42 2.93 -15.32 -3.41
N ALA A 43 1.79 -14.72 -3.13
CA ALA A 43 0.86 -14.26 -4.14
C ALA A 43 0.45 -12.81 -3.87
N VAL A 44 0.29 -12.05 -4.94
CA VAL A 44 -0.35 -10.73 -4.93
C VAL A 44 -1.79 -10.90 -5.33
N GLY A 45 -2.70 -10.51 -4.45
CA GLY A 45 -4.15 -10.61 -4.65
C GLY A 45 -4.79 -9.25 -4.88
N VAL A 46 -5.78 -9.21 -5.76
CA VAL A 46 -6.64 -8.05 -5.97
C VAL A 46 -8.09 -8.47 -5.82
N LEU A 47 -8.78 -7.81 -4.89
CA LEU A 47 -10.20 -8.00 -4.64
C LEU A 47 -10.96 -6.76 -5.10
N LEU A 48 -12.14 -6.96 -5.65
CA LEU A 48 -13.11 -5.89 -5.93
C LEU A 48 -14.29 -6.04 -5.00
N SER A 49 -14.65 -4.96 -4.31
CA SER A 49 -15.79 -4.93 -3.40
C SER A 49 -16.78 -3.82 -3.79
N CYS A 50 -18.05 -4.16 -3.87
CA CYS A 50 -19.13 -3.24 -4.16
C CYS A 50 -20.41 -3.70 -3.45
N ASN A 51 -21.08 -2.77 -2.76
CA ASN A 51 -22.36 -3.02 -2.09
C ASN A 51 -22.36 -4.27 -1.19
N GLY A 52 -21.29 -4.50 -0.45
CA GLY A 52 -21.13 -5.65 0.45
C GLY A 52 -20.75 -6.98 -0.22
N ILE A 53 -20.67 -7.02 -1.55
CA ILE A 53 -20.18 -8.18 -2.31
C ILE A 53 -18.68 -7.97 -2.59
N THR A 54 -17.87 -8.95 -2.24
CA THR A 54 -16.41 -8.94 -2.52
C THR A 54 -16.06 -10.14 -3.38
N LEU A 55 -15.39 -9.86 -4.50
CA LEU A 55 -14.96 -10.88 -5.47
C LEU A 55 -13.45 -10.85 -5.60
N ASN A 56 -12.84 -12.01 -5.79
CA ASN A 56 -11.46 -12.11 -6.21
C ASN A 56 -11.37 -11.71 -7.69
N TYR A 57 -10.71 -10.58 -7.98
CA TYR A 57 -10.48 -10.14 -9.35
C TYR A 57 -9.33 -10.92 -9.98
N THR A 58 -8.19 -11.00 -9.29
CA THR A 58 -7.05 -11.78 -9.72
C THR A 58 -6.14 -12.14 -8.55
N MET A 59 -5.35 -13.20 -8.73
CA MET A 59 -4.30 -13.61 -7.82
C MET A 59 -3.10 -14.08 -8.64
N ILE A 60 -1.98 -13.39 -8.51
CA ILE A 60 -0.76 -13.65 -9.27
C ILE A 60 0.31 -14.21 -8.34
N MET A 61 0.87 -15.36 -8.71
CA MET A 61 2.00 -15.96 -8.00
C MET A 61 3.24 -15.10 -8.19
N TYR A 62 3.90 -14.77 -7.08
CA TYR A 62 5.11 -13.96 -7.05
C TYR A 62 6.35 -14.86 -7.01
N ASP A 63 7.08 -14.92 -8.11
CA ASP A 63 8.29 -15.74 -8.27
C ASP A 63 9.59 -14.93 -8.22
N LYS A 64 9.52 -13.62 -7.97
CA LYS A 64 10.61 -12.64 -7.98
C LYS A 64 11.15 -12.24 -9.36
N SER A 65 10.63 -12.76 -10.45
CA SER A 65 11.03 -12.36 -11.80
C SER A 65 10.60 -10.92 -12.11
N VAL A 66 9.44 -10.52 -11.63
CA VAL A 66 8.89 -9.16 -11.74
C VAL A 66 8.65 -8.61 -10.33
N SER A 67 8.87 -7.32 -10.11
CA SER A 67 8.60 -6.72 -8.79
C SER A 67 7.11 -6.71 -8.49
N LYS A 68 6.70 -6.86 -7.21
CA LYS A 68 5.30 -6.76 -6.81
C LYS A 68 4.65 -5.42 -7.22
N ILE A 69 5.44 -4.34 -7.23
CA ILE A 69 4.98 -3.02 -7.68
C ILE A 69 4.65 -3.03 -9.18
N ASP A 70 5.52 -3.63 -9.99
CA ASP A 70 5.27 -3.70 -11.44
C ASP A 70 4.14 -4.68 -11.76
N THR A 71 4.00 -5.78 -11.01
CA THR A 71 2.84 -6.67 -11.09
C THR A 71 1.54 -5.93 -10.81
N VAL A 72 1.47 -5.15 -9.73
CA VAL A 72 0.26 -4.38 -9.38
C VAL A 72 -0.02 -3.28 -10.41
N LYS A 73 1.03 -2.66 -10.97
CA LYS A 73 0.88 -1.70 -12.07
C LYS A 73 0.27 -2.36 -13.32
N GLN A 74 0.73 -3.55 -13.71
CA GLN A 74 0.16 -4.31 -14.83
C GLN A 74 -1.33 -4.63 -14.59
N ILE A 75 -1.67 -5.08 -13.38
CA ILE A 75 -3.08 -5.32 -13.02
C ILE A 75 -3.91 -4.03 -13.14
N ALA A 76 -3.36 -2.88 -12.73
CA ALA A 76 -4.04 -1.60 -12.87
C ALA A 76 -4.27 -1.21 -14.33
N GLU A 77 -3.39 -1.61 -15.25
CA GLU A 77 -3.55 -1.37 -16.70
C GLU A 77 -4.68 -2.24 -17.30
N GLU A 78 -4.91 -3.42 -16.74
CA GLU A 78 -5.93 -4.38 -17.19
C GLU A 78 -7.31 -4.15 -16.54
N ILE A 79 -7.34 -3.57 -15.34
CA ILE A 79 -8.61 -3.35 -14.62
C ILE A 79 -9.51 -2.37 -15.39
N PRO A 80 -10.83 -2.62 -15.47
CA PRO A 80 -11.74 -1.67 -16.11
C PRO A 80 -11.74 -0.32 -15.40
N THR A 81 -11.92 0.75 -16.18
CA THR A 81 -12.10 2.09 -15.63
C THR A 81 -13.31 2.12 -14.70
N ALA A 82 -13.12 2.71 -13.54
CA ALA A 82 -14.17 2.79 -12.53
C ALA A 82 -15.34 3.65 -13.03
N PRO A 83 -16.59 3.17 -12.95
CA PRO A 83 -17.76 3.90 -13.44
C PRO A 83 -18.19 5.05 -12.51
N THR A 84 -17.76 5.03 -11.26
CA THR A 84 -18.10 6.00 -10.22
C THR A 84 -16.90 6.22 -9.31
N SER A 85 -17.00 7.14 -8.35
CA SER A 85 -15.97 7.33 -7.32
C SER A 85 -15.58 6.01 -6.69
N SER A 86 -14.33 5.64 -6.85
CA SER A 86 -13.79 4.34 -6.45
C SER A 86 -12.47 4.52 -5.74
N TYR A 87 -12.10 3.55 -4.89
CA TYR A 87 -10.94 3.66 -4.05
C TYR A 87 -10.07 2.41 -4.17
N LEU A 88 -8.76 2.62 -4.32
CA LEU A 88 -7.74 1.62 -4.09
C LEU A 88 -7.41 1.60 -2.60
N LEU A 89 -7.53 0.44 -1.97
CA LEU A 89 -7.07 0.20 -0.61
C LEU A 89 -5.82 -0.68 -0.65
N CYS A 90 -4.72 -0.21 -0.09
CA CYS A 90 -3.48 -0.97 -0.06
C CYS A 90 -2.64 -0.64 1.18
N ASP A 91 -1.67 -1.50 1.48
CA ASP A 91 -0.72 -1.23 2.54
C ASP A 91 0.35 -0.19 2.12
N SER A 92 1.20 0.20 3.05
CA SER A 92 2.25 1.21 2.84
C SER A 92 3.30 0.80 1.80
N TRP A 93 3.41 -0.49 1.47
CA TRP A 93 4.34 -0.98 0.46
C TRP A 93 3.93 -0.55 -0.94
N TYR A 94 2.61 -0.60 -1.22
CA TYR A 94 2.04 -0.26 -2.52
C TYR A 94 1.74 1.23 -2.70
N VAL A 95 1.81 2.05 -1.64
CA VAL A 95 1.67 3.51 -1.74
C VAL A 95 2.94 4.10 -2.35
N CYS A 96 3.03 4.09 -3.67
CA CYS A 96 4.12 4.67 -4.44
C CYS A 96 3.58 5.28 -5.76
N GLU A 97 4.35 6.20 -6.34
CA GLU A 97 3.98 6.94 -7.55
C GLU A 97 3.48 6.01 -8.67
N LYS A 98 4.22 4.96 -8.99
CA LYS A 98 3.88 4.02 -10.08
C LYS A 98 2.49 3.40 -9.91
N VAL A 99 2.17 2.91 -8.72
CA VAL A 99 0.88 2.25 -8.43
C VAL A 99 -0.22 3.29 -8.36
N VAL A 100 -0.02 4.35 -7.60
CA VAL A 100 -1.04 5.39 -7.40
C VAL A 100 -1.45 6.01 -8.72
N ASN A 101 -0.50 6.41 -9.57
CA ASN A 101 -0.81 7.03 -10.87
C ASN A 101 -1.51 6.05 -11.82
N ALA A 102 -1.11 4.76 -11.84
CA ALA A 102 -1.79 3.76 -12.66
C ALA A 102 -3.27 3.59 -12.29
N PHE A 103 -3.58 3.58 -10.98
CA PHE A 103 -4.96 3.48 -10.50
C PHE A 103 -5.75 4.79 -10.67
N ILE A 104 -5.11 5.96 -10.53
CA ILE A 104 -5.75 7.26 -10.81
C ILE A 104 -6.21 7.32 -12.26
N CYS A 105 -5.40 6.87 -13.23
CA CYS A 105 -5.78 6.81 -14.64
C CYS A 105 -7.02 5.92 -14.90
N LYS A 106 -7.36 5.04 -13.98
CA LYS A 106 -8.55 4.16 -14.02
C LYS A 106 -9.70 4.66 -13.13
N GLY A 107 -9.59 5.86 -12.56
CA GLY A 107 -10.63 6.48 -11.74
C GLY A 107 -10.67 5.99 -10.29
N PHE A 108 -9.59 5.40 -9.78
CA PHE A 108 -9.47 4.99 -8.38
C PHE A 108 -8.61 5.99 -7.58
N HIS A 109 -9.15 6.52 -6.50
CA HIS A 109 -8.39 7.28 -5.50
C HIS A 109 -7.73 6.33 -4.50
N THR A 110 -6.47 6.55 -4.20
CA THR A 110 -5.73 5.67 -3.27
C THR A 110 -5.97 6.05 -1.82
N VAL A 111 -6.30 5.06 -0.99
CA VAL A 111 -6.31 5.14 0.46
C VAL A 111 -5.35 4.08 1.00
N GLY A 112 -4.28 4.51 1.64
CA GLY A 112 -3.26 3.58 2.14
C GLY A 112 -2.46 4.16 3.29
N ALA A 113 -1.83 3.29 4.05
CA ALA A 113 -0.92 3.71 5.10
C ALA A 113 0.35 4.35 4.52
N LEU A 114 0.86 5.38 5.17
CA LEU A 114 2.06 6.07 4.75
C LEU A 114 3.25 5.70 5.62
N LYS A 115 4.39 5.40 5.01
CA LYS A 115 5.64 5.21 5.73
C LYS A 115 6.17 6.57 6.21
N THR A 116 6.66 6.63 7.43
CA THR A 116 7.14 7.86 8.09
C THR A 116 8.35 8.51 7.39
N ASN A 117 9.09 7.74 6.61
CA ASN A 117 10.23 8.23 5.82
C ASN A 117 9.86 8.80 4.44
N ARG A 118 8.57 8.87 4.11
CA ARG A 118 8.12 9.49 2.85
C ARG A 118 8.39 10.99 2.87
N ILE A 119 8.66 11.52 1.68
CA ILE A 119 9.03 12.92 1.49
C ILE A 119 7.79 13.74 1.16
N LEU A 120 7.62 14.82 1.89
CA LEU A 120 6.64 15.88 1.67
C LEU A 120 7.36 17.16 1.25
N TYR A 121 6.61 18.11 0.72
CA TYR A 121 7.13 19.42 0.32
C TYR A 121 6.29 20.57 0.94
N PRO A 122 6.13 20.62 2.28
CA PRO A 122 5.39 21.68 2.92
C PRO A 122 6.08 23.04 2.65
N TYR A 123 5.29 23.99 2.15
CA TYR A 123 5.79 25.31 1.76
C TYR A 123 6.99 25.27 0.80
N GLY A 124 7.03 24.26 -0.09
CA GLY A 124 8.13 24.06 -1.03
C GLY A 124 9.42 23.46 -0.45
N THR A 125 9.45 23.18 0.84
CA THR A 125 10.65 22.62 1.52
C THR A 125 10.57 21.11 1.60
N LYS A 126 11.59 20.42 1.09
CA LYS A 126 11.71 18.97 1.15
C LYS A 126 11.96 18.50 2.58
N MET A 127 11.10 17.65 3.13
CA MET A 127 11.31 16.99 4.43
C MET A 127 10.53 15.69 4.51
N ASN A 128 10.90 14.79 5.42
CA ASN A 128 10.14 13.56 5.65
C ASN A 128 8.96 13.80 6.60
N VAL A 129 8.02 12.84 6.63
CA VAL A 129 6.80 12.93 7.46
C VAL A 129 7.11 13.13 8.95
N CYS A 130 8.11 12.39 9.50
CA CYS A 130 8.50 12.54 10.92
C CYS A 130 9.07 13.92 11.22
N GLU A 131 9.94 14.43 10.35
CA GLU A 131 10.52 15.77 10.49
C GLU A 131 9.44 16.85 10.45
N PHE A 132 8.51 16.74 9.51
CA PHE A 132 7.40 17.67 9.40
C PHE A 132 6.50 17.64 10.64
N ALA A 133 6.13 16.45 11.10
CA ALA A 133 5.35 16.28 12.32
C ALA A 133 6.07 16.88 13.54
N GLY A 134 7.38 16.67 13.69
CA GLY A 134 8.20 17.26 14.74
C GLY A 134 8.13 18.79 14.73
N LYS A 135 8.32 19.41 13.56
CA LYS A 135 8.23 20.88 13.40
C LYS A 135 6.85 21.43 13.76
N LEU A 136 5.77 20.75 13.39
CA LEU A 136 4.41 21.16 13.78
C LEU A 136 4.20 21.12 15.28
N ILE A 137 4.75 20.10 15.96
CA ILE A 137 4.65 19.96 17.42
C ILE A 137 5.49 21.05 18.11
N GLU A 138 6.72 21.27 17.67
CA GLU A 138 7.64 22.29 18.21
C GLU A 138 7.08 23.71 18.05
N ALA A 139 6.49 24.02 16.91
CA ALA A 139 5.86 25.30 16.64
C ALA A 139 4.58 25.54 17.45
N LYS A 140 4.10 24.54 18.23
CA LYS A 140 2.88 24.61 19.03
C LYS A 140 1.63 25.03 18.23
N CYS A 141 1.60 24.74 16.94
CA CYS A 141 0.50 25.08 16.03
C CYS A 141 -0.74 24.20 16.30
N ARG A 142 -1.24 24.21 17.54
CA ARG A 142 -2.37 23.34 17.95
C ARG A 142 -3.66 23.63 17.19
N GLU A 143 -3.86 24.85 16.75
CA GLU A 143 -4.99 25.30 15.94
C GLU A 143 -5.07 24.64 14.56
N LEU A 144 -3.95 24.11 14.07
CA LEU A 144 -3.89 23.39 12.79
C LEU A 144 -4.31 21.92 12.88
N PHE A 145 -4.50 21.43 14.10
CA PHE A 145 -4.89 20.04 14.33
C PHE A 145 -6.39 19.91 14.60
N HIS A 146 -6.99 18.91 13.99
CA HIS A 146 -8.36 18.50 14.27
C HIS A 146 -8.36 17.36 15.26
N LEU A 147 -9.18 17.48 16.32
CA LEU A 147 -9.37 16.40 17.29
C LEU A 147 -10.41 15.41 16.74
N VAL A 148 -9.99 14.19 16.46
CA VAL A 148 -10.84 13.12 15.93
C VAL A 148 -10.90 11.97 16.95
N THR A 149 -12.08 11.39 17.16
CA THR A 149 -12.25 10.20 18.00
C THR A 149 -12.51 8.98 17.14
N VAL A 150 -11.64 7.99 17.21
CA VAL A 150 -11.79 6.71 16.51
C VAL A 150 -11.79 5.57 17.52
N LYS A 151 -12.85 4.77 17.54
CA LYS A 151 -13.01 3.65 18.50
C LYS A 151 -12.73 4.04 19.95
N GLY A 152 -13.23 5.21 20.38
CA GLY A 152 -13.05 5.74 21.75
C GLY A 152 -11.68 6.34 22.06
N ARG A 153 -10.74 6.33 21.12
CA ARG A 153 -9.42 6.98 21.28
C ARG A 153 -9.38 8.32 20.57
N LYS A 154 -8.78 9.32 21.19
CA LYS A 154 -8.62 10.67 20.65
C LYS A 154 -7.31 10.78 19.89
N TYR A 155 -7.36 11.37 18.69
CA TYR A 155 -6.22 11.63 17.83
C TYR A 155 -6.20 13.10 17.42
N TYR A 156 -5.01 13.69 17.37
CA TYR A 156 -4.79 14.97 16.74
C TYR A 156 -4.41 14.71 15.28
N VAL A 157 -5.21 15.21 14.36
CA VAL A 157 -5.06 15.00 12.92
C VAL A 157 -4.68 16.31 12.26
N TYR A 158 -3.58 16.32 11.55
CA TYR A 158 -3.18 17.40 10.64
C TYR A 158 -3.42 16.94 9.21
N ARG A 159 -3.99 17.80 8.38
CA ARG A 159 -4.21 17.55 6.95
C ARG A 159 -3.14 18.27 6.13
N TYR A 160 -2.27 17.52 5.51
CA TYR A 160 -1.33 18.01 4.52
C TYR A 160 -1.92 17.81 3.11
N GLU A 161 -1.82 18.83 2.28
CA GLU A 161 -2.15 18.76 0.85
C GLU A 161 -0.94 19.21 0.04
N GLY A 162 -0.54 18.42 -0.94
CA GLY A 162 0.61 18.76 -1.78
C GLY A 162 1.29 17.56 -2.40
N ASN A 163 2.54 17.74 -2.82
CA ASN A 163 3.33 16.67 -3.42
C ASN A 163 3.83 15.68 -2.36
N LEU A 164 3.62 14.41 -2.61
CA LEU A 164 4.11 13.28 -1.82
C LEU A 164 4.99 12.39 -2.70
N ASN A 165 6.30 12.59 -2.63
CA ASN A 165 7.29 11.71 -3.27
C ASN A 165 6.93 11.34 -4.73
N GLY A 166 6.60 12.35 -5.57
CA GLY A 166 6.20 12.18 -6.96
C GLY A 166 4.69 12.03 -7.20
N ILE A 167 3.89 11.83 -6.16
CA ILE A 167 2.42 11.84 -6.24
C ILE A 167 1.95 13.30 -6.06
N GLU A 168 1.39 13.88 -7.10
CA GLU A 168 0.83 15.24 -7.05
C GLU A 168 -0.55 15.24 -6.36
N ASN A 169 -0.89 16.39 -5.73
CA ASN A 169 -2.17 16.61 -5.06
C ASN A 169 -2.54 15.53 -4.04
N ALA A 170 -1.54 14.97 -3.35
CA ALA A 170 -1.78 14.01 -2.28
C ALA A 170 -2.40 14.69 -1.05
N VAL A 171 -3.34 13.99 -0.41
CA VAL A 171 -3.87 14.35 0.91
C VAL A 171 -3.33 13.34 1.91
N VAL A 172 -2.62 13.83 2.93
CA VAL A 172 -2.05 13.01 4.01
C VAL A 172 -2.66 13.45 5.33
N LEU A 173 -3.10 12.48 6.13
CA LEU A 173 -3.70 12.69 7.45
C LEU A 173 -2.80 12.09 8.55
#